data_10e2db983e57fa6452b6cf5382ee5dc7
#
_entry.id   10e2db983e57fa6452b6cf5382ee5dc7
#
_cell.length_a   1.000
_cell.length_b   1.000
_cell.length_c   1.000
_cell.angle_alpha   90.00
_cell.angle_beta   90.00
_cell.angle_gamma   90.00
#
_symmetry.space_group_name_H-M   'P 1'
#
loop_
_entity.id
_entity.type
_entity.pdbx_description
1 polymer ?
#
loop_
_entity_poly.entity_id
_entity_poly.type
_entity_poly.pdbx_seq_one_letter_code
_entity_poly.pdbx_strand_id
1 'polypeptide(L)'
;MALIECKNCGKTISDKAKICPACGMQLFQNIEELDSAPIEDPIRICEECGCTVPNDATTCPNCGCPMELVEDQPTQKEESIEQPQKVEITKVSVPGIKASTKKLIGIILGVIAIIAIIAVAISSSNAKKAKEEYLANLRLASSTMLSGAAEAESCGGLIHDVWYNCIFEEKDSSTDKYTRKNNGSGAFYDDFNDALRNLFSDVSFSLRIDAIKANQDKVAKIMKSLKNPPDEYRDAYEAMKDFYDAYQELTQCAVNPTGNLTSFTQTFNSADSNTLKYYKAVQMYLD
;
A
#
# COMPACT_ATOMS: atom_id res chain seq x y z
N MET A 1 -35.60 -9.93 -24.14
CA MET A 1 -34.44 -9.81 -23.21
C MET A 1 -33.48 -10.87 -23.63
N ALA A 2 -32.28 -10.50 -24.03
CA ALA A 2 -31.25 -11.45 -24.34
C ALA A 2 -30.62 -11.96 -23.02
N LEU A 3 -30.16 -13.20 -23.01
CA LEU A 3 -29.49 -13.81 -21.88
C LEU A 3 -28.03 -14.03 -22.29
N ILE A 4 -27.10 -13.67 -21.39
CA ILE A 4 -25.65 -13.86 -21.57
C ILE A 4 -25.07 -14.71 -20.44
N GLU A 5 -23.97 -15.38 -20.68
CA GLU A 5 -23.27 -16.13 -19.64
C GLU A 5 -22.27 -15.21 -18.91
N CYS A 6 -22.28 -15.25 -17.58
CA CYS A 6 -21.32 -14.54 -16.76
C CYS A 6 -19.93 -15.15 -16.94
N LYS A 7 -18.97 -14.36 -17.42
CA LYS A 7 -17.57 -14.80 -17.66
C LYS A 7 -16.84 -15.30 -16.41
N ASN A 8 -17.32 -14.96 -15.21
CA ASN A 8 -16.69 -15.35 -13.96
C ASN A 8 -17.27 -16.64 -13.36
N CYS A 9 -18.60 -16.86 -13.46
CA CYS A 9 -19.24 -18.00 -12.80
C CYS A 9 -20.08 -18.89 -13.75
N GLY A 10 -20.12 -18.60 -15.05
CA GLY A 10 -20.83 -19.40 -16.06
C GLY A 10 -22.37 -19.36 -15.97
N LYS A 11 -22.96 -18.63 -15.02
CA LYS A 11 -24.41 -18.57 -14.87
C LYS A 11 -25.03 -17.62 -15.90
N THR A 12 -26.17 -18.03 -16.43
CA THR A 12 -26.97 -17.23 -17.38
C THR A 12 -27.63 -16.06 -16.66
N ILE A 13 -27.42 -14.87 -17.16
CA ILE A 13 -27.89 -13.59 -16.61
C ILE A 13 -28.46 -12.71 -17.71
N SER A 14 -29.22 -11.66 -17.35
CA SER A 14 -29.71 -10.69 -18.31
C SER A 14 -28.56 -9.88 -18.94
N ASP A 15 -28.65 -9.64 -20.24
CA ASP A 15 -27.76 -8.75 -21.01
C ASP A 15 -27.71 -7.30 -20.49
N LYS A 16 -28.72 -6.89 -19.70
CA LYS A 16 -28.81 -5.56 -19.06
C LYS A 16 -28.35 -5.53 -17.62
N ALA A 17 -27.90 -6.65 -17.07
CA ALA A 17 -27.42 -6.70 -15.69
C ALA A 17 -26.07 -5.98 -15.57
N LYS A 18 -26.00 -4.97 -14.70
CA LYS A 18 -24.74 -4.26 -14.39
C LYS A 18 -23.83 -5.06 -13.46
N ILE A 19 -24.42 -5.96 -12.67
CA ILE A 19 -23.73 -6.81 -11.70
C ILE A 19 -24.32 -8.21 -11.82
N CYS A 20 -23.47 -9.25 -11.83
CA CYS A 20 -23.93 -10.62 -11.81
C CYS A 20 -24.57 -10.95 -10.45
N PRO A 21 -25.89 -11.31 -10.39
CA PRO A 21 -26.55 -11.59 -9.12
C PRO A 21 -26.07 -12.88 -8.44
N ALA A 22 -25.30 -13.70 -9.14
CA ALA A 22 -24.82 -14.97 -8.60
C ALA A 22 -23.41 -14.90 -8.02
N CYS A 23 -22.53 -14.01 -8.50
CA CYS A 23 -21.14 -13.91 -8.04
C CYS A 23 -20.66 -12.48 -7.77
N GLY A 24 -21.52 -11.44 -7.92
CA GLY A 24 -21.18 -10.05 -7.64
C GLY A 24 -20.26 -9.38 -8.66
N MET A 25 -19.85 -10.06 -9.74
CA MET A 25 -18.96 -9.48 -10.76
C MET A 25 -19.65 -8.35 -11.51
N GLN A 26 -18.97 -7.20 -11.65
CA GLN A 26 -19.44 -6.10 -12.48
C GLN A 26 -19.26 -6.45 -13.97
N LEU A 27 -20.32 -6.27 -14.73
CA LEU A 27 -20.38 -6.57 -16.16
C LEU A 27 -20.27 -5.24 -16.91
N PHE A 28 -19.06 -4.91 -17.36
CA PHE A 28 -18.86 -3.74 -18.23
C PHE A 28 -19.44 -4.07 -19.60
N GLN A 29 -20.50 -3.37 -19.98
CA GLN A 29 -20.92 -3.31 -21.38
C GLN A 29 -19.90 -2.46 -22.13
N ASN A 30 -19.34 -3.01 -23.21
CA ASN A 30 -18.53 -2.26 -24.16
C ASN A 30 -19.27 -0.99 -24.55
N ILE A 31 -18.63 0.16 -24.30
CA ILE A 31 -19.05 1.43 -24.89
C ILE A 31 -18.47 1.43 -26.30
N GLU A 32 -19.20 0.86 -27.24
CA GLU A 32 -19.12 1.23 -28.66
C GLU A 32 -20.35 2.06 -28.97
N GLU A 33 -20.10 3.23 -29.56
CA GLU A 33 -21.02 4.24 -30.07
C GLU A 33 -21.72 5.16 -29.05
N LEU A 34 -21.02 6.25 -28.70
CA LEU A 34 -21.65 7.58 -28.74
C LEU A 34 -20.71 8.55 -29.44
N ASP A 35 -21.26 9.02 -30.55
CA ASP A 35 -20.73 9.93 -31.54
C ASP A 35 -20.25 11.26 -30.93
N SER A 36 -19.08 11.67 -31.36
CA SER A 36 -18.52 13.01 -31.52
C SER A 36 -19.15 14.18 -30.76
N ALA A 37 -18.53 14.55 -29.62
CA ALA A 37 -18.28 15.96 -29.32
C ALA A 37 -16.92 16.04 -28.55
N PRO A 38 -15.98 16.88 -28.94
CA PRO A 38 -14.74 17.06 -28.21
C PRO A 38 -15.02 17.86 -26.95
N ILE A 39 -15.01 17.21 -25.80
CA ILE A 39 -14.92 17.91 -24.50
C ILE A 39 -13.44 17.96 -24.18
N GLU A 40 -12.77 18.99 -24.63
CA GLU A 40 -11.47 19.43 -24.19
C GLU A 40 -11.63 20.22 -22.87
N ASP A 41 -12.05 19.57 -21.81
CA ASP A 41 -11.80 20.12 -20.47
C ASP A 41 -10.51 19.50 -19.95
N PRO A 42 -9.46 20.30 -19.72
CA PRO A 42 -8.21 19.79 -19.18
C PRO A 42 -8.47 19.20 -17.78
N ILE A 43 -8.09 17.95 -17.62
CA ILE A 43 -8.19 17.20 -16.36
C ILE A 43 -6.84 17.21 -15.67
N ARG A 44 -6.82 17.35 -14.33
CA ARG A 44 -5.63 17.27 -13.50
C ARG A 44 -5.71 16.09 -12.54
N ILE A 45 -4.58 15.69 -12.01
CA ILE A 45 -4.47 14.58 -11.06
C ILE A 45 -4.30 15.16 -9.65
N CYS A 46 -5.08 14.68 -8.70
CA CYS A 46 -4.92 15.03 -7.30
C CYS A 46 -3.62 14.42 -6.76
N GLU A 47 -2.72 15.26 -6.23
CA GLU A 47 -1.41 14.83 -5.72
C GLU A 47 -1.51 13.94 -4.47
N GLU A 48 -2.59 14.09 -3.68
CA GLU A 48 -2.77 13.32 -2.45
C GLU A 48 -3.32 11.90 -2.67
N CYS A 49 -4.25 11.71 -3.62
CA CYS A 49 -4.92 10.43 -3.82
C CYS A 49 -4.82 9.86 -5.23
N GLY A 50 -4.22 10.59 -6.19
CA GLY A 50 -4.01 10.14 -7.57
C GLY A 50 -5.27 10.06 -8.45
N CYS A 51 -6.43 10.54 -7.99
CA CYS A 51 -7.64 10.54 -8.83
C CYS A 51 -7.65 11.72 -9.81
N THR A 52 -8.30 11.53 -10.97
CA THR A 52 -8.53 12.58 -11.95
C THR A 52 -9.66 13.51 -11.50
N VAL A 53 -9.40 14.81 -11.57
CA VAL A 53 -10.31 15.87 -11.09
C VAL A 53 -10.43 16.94 -12.15
N PRO A 54 -11.63 17.54 -12.36
CA PRO A 54 -11.79 18.71 -13.24
C PRO A 54 -10.91 19.88 -12.81
N ASN A 55 -10.41 20.67 -13.75
CA ASN A 55 -9.49 21.79 -13.46
C ASN A 55 -10.11 22.92 -12.61
N ASP A 56 -11.43 23.04 -12.61
CA ASP A 56 -12.20 24.03 -11.85
C ASP A 56 -12.51 23.58 -10.40
N ALA A 57 -12.18 22.34 -10.03
CA ALA A 57 -12.46 21.84 -8.71
C ALA A 57 -11.53 22.47 -7.66
N THR A 58 -12.09 23.11 -6.64
CA THR A 58 -11.37 23.69 -5.48
C THR A 58 -11.07 22.65 -4.40
N THR A 59 -11.71 21.48 -4.46
CA THR A 59 -11.50 20.36 -3.55
C THR A 59 -11.60 19.05 -4.31
N CYS A 60 -10.78 18.07 -3.97
CA CYS A 60 -10.83 16.74 -4.57
C CYS A 60 -12.09 16.00 -4.11
N PRO A 61 -12.97 15.53 -5.03
CA PRO A 61 -14.20 14.84 -4.66
C PRO A 61 -13.97 13.45 -4.05
N ASN A 62 -12.75 12.90 -4.19
CA ASN A 62 -12.43 11.57 -3.67
C ASN A 62 -11.82 11.60 -2.25
N CYS A 63 -10.93 12.57 -1.96
CA CYS A 63 -10.24 12.63 -0.67
C CYS A 63 -10.51 13.90 0.13
N GLY A 64 -11.22 14.91 -0.45
CA GLY A 64 -11.56 16.16 0.22
C GLY A 64 -10.39 17.14 0.38
N CYS A 65 -9.20 16.88 -0.18
CA CYS A 65 -8.08 17.80 -0.08
C CYS A 65 -8.35 19.10 -0.88
N PRO A 66 -7.94 20.28 -0.38
CA PRO A 66 -8.03 21.54 -1.13
C PRO A 66 -7.08 21.49 -2.34
N MET A 67 -7.53 22.03 -3.48
CA MET A 67 -6.77 22.10 -4.72
C MET A 67 -6.66 23.54 -5.17
N GLU A 68 -5.44 24.01 -5.45
CA GLU A 68 -5.22 25.37 -5.96
C GLU A 68 -5.73 25.49 -7.40
N LEU A 69 -6.47 26.57 -7.69
CA LEU A 69 -6.91 26.86 -9.04
C LEU A 69 -5.69 27.28 -9.88
N VAL A 70 -5.49 26.66 -11.02
CA VAL A 70 -4.47 27.10 -11.98
C VAL A 70 -5.02 28.34 -12.69
N GLU A 71 -4.55 29.52 -12.31
CA GLU A 71 -4.85 30.74 -13.09
C GLU A 71 -4.11 30.65 -14.42
N ASP A 72 -4.87 30.80 -15.51
CA ASP A 72 -4.34 30.88 -16.89
C ASP A 72 -3.31 31.99 -17.00
N GLN A 73 -2.05 31.67 -17.18
CA GLN A 73 -1.06 32.63 -17.63
C GLN A 73 -1.23 32.85 -19.14
N PRO A 74 -1.34 34.11 -19.59
CA PRO A 74 -1.54 34.39 -21.00
C PRO A 74 -0.31 34.03 -21.83
N THR A 75 -0.56 33.35 -22.91
CA THR A 75 0.34 33.00 -24.00
C THR A 75 1.17 34.20 -24.44
N GLN A 76 2.48 34.22 -24.17
CA GLN A 76 3.38 35.19 -24.79
C GLN A 76 3.64 34.80 -26.25
N LYS A 77 3.33 35.77 -27.09
CA LYS A 77 3.58 35.78 -28.52
C LYS A 77 5.02 35.48 -28.85
N GLU A 78 5.21 34.69 -29.92
CA GLU A 78 6.45 34.62 -30.70
C GLU A 78 6.93 36.02 -31.06
N GLU A 79 8.10 36.40 -30.61
CA GLU A 79 8.83 37.55 -31.12
C GLU A 79 10.10 37.07 -31.82
N SER A 80 10.21 37.59 -33.02
CA SER A 80 11.15 37.21 -34.08
C SER A 80 12.63 37.22 -33.66
N ILE A 81 13.35 36.25 -34.22
CA ILE A 81 14.79 36.12 -34.19
C ILE A 81 15.44 37.33 -34.89
N GLU A 82 15.96 38.29 -34.11
CA GLU A 82 16.95 39.26 -34.61
C GLU A 82 18.35 38.68 -34.47
N GLN A 83 19.14 38.85 -35.57
CA GLN A 83 20.50 38.37 -35.75
C GLN A 83 21.48 38.95 -34.71
N PRO A 84 22.54 38.20 -34.34
CA PRO A 84 23.51 38.69 -33.35
C PRO A 84 24.35 39.82 -33.90
N GLN A 85 24.25 41.00 -33.31
CA GLN A 85 25.20 42.09 -33.55
C GLN A 85 26.56 41.67 -32.99
N LYS A 86 27.57 41.77 -33.86
CA LYS A 86 28.98 41.58 -33.58
C LYS A 86 29.44 42.66 -32.61
N VAL A 87 29.57 42.34 -31.34
CA VAL A 87 30.18 43.22 -30.36
C VAL A 87 31.69 43.16 -30.54
N GLU A 88 32.31 44.25 -30.97
CA GLU A 88 33.75 44.44 -30.94
C GLU A 88 34.24 44.41 -29.48
N ILE A 89 35.03 43.40 -29.16
CA ILE A 89 35.72 43.31 -27.87
C ILE A 89 36.84 44.31 -27.85
N THR A 90 36.56 45.50 -27.29
CA THR A 90 37.61 46.43 -26.89
C THR A 90 38.46 45.73 -25.83
N LYS A 91 39.76 45.57 -26.09
CA LYS A 91 40.74 45.00 -25.16
C LYS A 91 40.72 45.81 -23.86
N VAL A 92 39.99 45.32 -22.85
CA VAL A 92 40.11 45.83 -21.49
C VAL A 92 41.44 45.32 -20.94
N SER A 93 42.36 46.26 -20.77
CA SER A 93 43.63 46.03 -20.09
C SER A 93 43.31 45.71 -18.61
N VAL A 94 43.46 44.42 -18.27
CA VAL A 94 43.28 43.99 -16.88
C VAL A 94 44.47 44.46 -16.05
N PRO A 95 44.25 45.32 -15.03
CA PRO A 95 45.36 45.74 -14.18
C PRO A 95 45.98 44.55 -13.49
N GLY A 96 47.30 44.44 -13.53
CA GLY A 96 48.00 43.32 -12.88
C GLY A 96 47.63 43.17 -11.42
N ILE A 97 47.31 41.93 -11.02
CA ILE A 97 46.87 41.59 -9.67
C ILE A 97 47.97 41.95 -8.67
N LYS A 98 47.73 42.98 -7.83
CA LYS A 98 48.68 43.43 -6.79
C LYS A 98 48.81 42.31 -5.73
N ALA A 99 49.98 42.24 -5.04
CA ALA A 99 50.31 41.20 -4.06
C ALA A 99 49.27 41.04 -2.94
N SER A 100 48.49 42.09 -2.62
CA SER A 100 47.37 42.10 -1.68
C SER A 100 46.17 41.26 -2.17
N THR A 101 45.91 41.25 -3.49
CA THR A 101 44.79 40.49 -4.09
C THR A 101 45.08 38.99 -4.09
N LYS A 102 46.35 38.54 -4.19
CA LYS A 102 46.72 37.13 -4.07
C LYS A 102 46.45 36.55 -2.68
N LYS A 103 46.69 37.35 -1.62
CA LYS A 103 46.30 37.00 -0.24
C LYS A 103 44.80 36.85 -0.06
N LEU A 104 44.03 37.78 -0.64
CA LEU A 104 42.56 37.75 -0.59
C LEU A 104 41.99 36.53 -1.33
N ILE A 105 42.53 36.21 -2.51
CA ILE A 105 42.14 35.01 -3.28
C ILE A 105 42.46 33.74 -2.47
N GLY A 106 43.63 33.67 -1.81
CA GLY A 106 43.99 32.51 -0.95
C GLY A 106 43.00 32.33 0.23
N ILE A 107 42.57 33.44 0.84
CA ILE A 107 41.57 33.40 1.94
C ILE A 107 40.21 32.93 1.40
N ILE A 108 39.77 33.41 0.25
CA ILE A 108 38.49 33.01 -0.35
C ILE A 108 38.49 31.52 -0.70
N LEU A 109 39.58 31.04 -1.29
CA LEU A 109 39.71 29.58 -1.61
C LEU A 109 39.75 28.75 -0.34
N GLY A 110 40.39 29.22 0.71
CA GLY A 110 40.38 28.54 2.02
C GLY A 110 38.99 28.46 2.64
N VAL A 111 38.23 29.55 2.58
CA VAL A 111 36.83 29.56 3.08
C VAL A 111 35.92 28.61 2.27
N ILE A 112 36.07 28.59 0.95
CA ILE A 112 35.32 27.66 0.07
C ILE A 112 35.66 26.21 0.41
N ALA A 113 36.94 25.89 0.64
CA ALA A 113 37.35 24.54 1.04
C ALA A 113 36.75 24.13 2.40
N ILE A 114 36.73 25.03 3.38
CA ILE A 114 36.11 24.79 4.69
C ILE A 114 34.60 24.56 4.56
N ILE A 115 33.91 25.37 3.77
CA ILE A 115 32.45 25.20 3.51
C ILE A 115 32.18 23.85 2.85
N ALA A 116 33.02 23.45 1.88
CA ALA A 116 32.89 22.13 1.23
C ALA A 116 33.09 20.98 2.22
N ILE A 117 34.08 21.06 3.11
CA ILE A 117 34.32 20.04 4.16
C ILE A 117 33.13 19.97 5.12
N ILE A 118 32.59 21.10 5.56
CA ILE A 118 31.41 21.15 6.43
C ILE A 118 30.18 20.56 5.71
N ALA A 119 29.95 20.88 4.44
CA ALA A 119 28.86 20.34 3.65
C ALA A 119 28.97 18.81 3.51
N VAL A 120 30.16 18.27 3.27
CA VAL A 120 30.39 16.80 3.24
C VAL A 120 30.16 16.17 4.61
N ALA A 121 30.60 16.80 5.69
CA ALA A 121 30.39 16.29 7.04
C ALA A 121 28.91 16.27 7.43
N ILE A 122 28.15 17.31 7.10
CA ILE A 122 26.69 17.36 7.31
C ILE A 122 25.99 16.32 6.46
N SER A 123 26.36 16.17 5.19
CA SER A 123 25.77 15.16 4.28
C SER A 123 26.02 13.73 4.78
N SER A 124 27.24 13.42 5.25
CA SER A 124 27.57 12.11 5.81
C SER A 124 26.83 11.80 7.11
N SER A 125 26.64 12.80 7.98
CA SER A 125 25.85 12.69 9.20
C SER A 125 24.37 12.43 8.92
N ASN A 126 23.80 13.14 7.95
CA ASN A 126 22.41 12.95 7.53
C ASN A 126 22.21 11.58 6.87
N ALA A 127 23.15 11.13 6.05
CA ALA A 127 23.10 9.80 5.44
C ALA A 127 23.15 8.67 6.49
N LYS A 128 24.00 8.81 7.52
CA LYS A 128 24.04 7.85 8.62
C LYS A 128 22.72 7.81 9.40
N LYS A 129 22.16 8.97 9.73
CA LYS A 129 20.87 9.06 10.42
C LYS A 129 19.73 8.44 9.58
N ALA A 130 19.70 8.69 8.27
CA ALA A 130 18.71 8.11 7.37
C ALA A 130 18.80 6.56 7.33
N LYS A 131 20.00 5.99 7.37
CA LYS A 131 20.21 4.54 7.44
C LYS A 131 19.73 3.94 8.76
N GLU A 132 20.05 4.59 9.89
CA GLU A 132 19.57 4.18 11.22
C GLU A 132 18.03 4.20 11.29
N GLU A 133 17.41 5.25 10.74
CA GLU A 133 15.95 5.37 10.66
C GLU A 133 15.34 4.29 9.75
N TYR A 134 15.97 3.99 8.61
CA TYR A 134 15.53 2.92 7.72
C TYR A 134 15.55 1.55 8.41
N LEU A 135 16.63 1.23 9.11
CA LEU A 135 16.75 -0.02 9.89
C LEU A 135 15.69 -0.08 11.00
N ALA A 136 15.45 1.03 11.69
CA ALA A 136 14.39 1.10 12.71
C ALA A 136 12.99 0.83 12.11
N ASN A 137 12.72 1.33 10.90
CA ASN A 137 11.47 1.08 10.20
C ASN A 137 11.36 -0.37 9.70
N LEU A 138 12.45 -1.02 9.27
CA LEU A 138 12.48 -2.46 8.98
C LEU A 138 12.10 -3.28 10.22
N ARG A 139 12.71 -2.98 11.37
CA ARG A 139 12.40 -3.65 12.65
C ARG A 139 10.95 -3.42 13.07
N LEU A 140 10.44 -2.20 12.89
CA LEU A 140 9.04 -1.88 13.18
C LEU A 140 8.08 -2.64 12.25
N ALA A 141 8.38 -2.74 10.95
CA ALA A 141 7.60 -3.53 10.00
C ALA A 141 7.56 -5.00 10.43
N SER A 142 8.72 -5.59 10.68
CA SER A 142 8.85 -7.00 11.09
C SER A 142 8.06 -7.31 12.36
N SER A 143 8.23 -6.50 13.41
CA SER A 143 7.51 -6.71 14.69
C SER A 143 6.01 -6.48 14.57
N THR A 144 5.58 -5.51 13.76
CA THR A 144 4.16 -5.22 13.53
C THR A 144 3.49 -6.36 12.74
N MET A 145 4.15 -6.91 11.71
CA MET A 145 3.65 -8.08 10.97
C MET A 145 3.60 -9.31 11.85
N LEU A 146 4.63 -9.58 12.65
CA LEU A 146 4.63 -10.73 13.56
C LEU A 146 3.47 -10.69 14.55
N SER A 147 3.18 -9.51 15.13
CA SER A 147 2.05 -9.32 16.04
C SER A 147 0.70 -9.57 15.34
N GLY A 148 0.51 -9.04 14.12
CA GLY A 148 -0.71 -9.27 13.34
C GLY A 148 -0.86 -10.70 12.86
N ALA A 149 0.25 -11.38 12.52
CA ALA A 149 0.27 -12.78 12.15
C ALA A 149 -0.16 -13.70 13.32
N ALA A 150 0.35 -13.46 14.52
CA ALA A 150 -0.02 -14.22 15.71
C ALA A 150 -1.53 -14.09 16.04
N GLU A 151 -2.10 -12.90 15.87
CA GLU A 151 -3.54 -12.68 16.05
C GLU A 151 -4.35 -13.39 14.94
N ALA A 152 -3.86 -13.36 13.69
CA ALA A 152 -4.51 -14.04 12.58
C ALA A 152 -4.43 -15.58 12.72
N GLU A 153 -3.32 -16.12 13.20
CA GLU A 153 -3.16 -17.53 13.51
C GLU A 153 -4.20 -17.97 14.56
N SER A 154 -4.31 -17.24 15.65
CA SER A 154 -5.28 -17.52 16.70
C SER A 154 -6.74 -17.41 16.22
N CYS A 155 -7.07 -16.42 15.39
CA CYS A 155 -8.41 -16.29 14.81
C CYS A 155 -8.70 -17.38 13.78
N GLY A 156 -7.72 -17.71 12.92
CA GLY A 156 -7.84 -18.77 11.91
C GLY A 156 -8.01 -20.14 12.54
N GLY A 157 -7.30 -20.43 13.63
CA GLY A 157 -7.51 -21.64 14.44
C GLY A 157 -8.93 -21.76 14.97
N LEU A 158 -9.47 -20.68 15.55
CA LEU A 158 -10.85 -20.67 16.05
C LEU A 158 -11.87 -20.81 14.91
N ILE A 159 -11.65 -20.20 13.75
CA ILE A 159 -12.50 -20.40 12.56
C ILE A 159 -12.49 -21.86 12.14
N HIS A 160 -11.30 -22.48 12.06
CA HIS A 160 -11.17 -23.91 11.76
C HIS A 160 -11.96 -24.77 12.75
N ASP A 161 -11.78 -24.54 14.04
CA ASP A 161 -12.39 -25.38 15.09
C ASP A 161 -13.91 -25.22 15.12
N VAL A 162 -14.43 -24.01 14.94
CA VAL A 162 -15.89 -23.80 14.81
C VAL A 162 -16.44 -24.51 13.57
N TRP A 163 -15.72 -24.44 12.45
CA TRP A 163 -16.12 -25.09 11.22
C TRP A 163 -16.10 -26.62 11.35
N TYR A 164 -14.99 -27.14 11.87
CA TYR A 164 -14.79 -28.57 12.09
C TYR A 164 -15.82 -29.13 13.07
N ASN A 165 -15.95 -28.53 14.26
CA ASN A 165 -16.82 -29.01 15.31
C ASN A 165 -18.31 -28.97 14.93
N CYS A 166 -18.71 -27.99 14.09
CA CYS A 166 -20.07 -27.97 13.56
C CYS A 166 -20.34 -29.11 12.56
N ILE A 167 -19.38 -29.39 11.65
CA ILE A 167 -19.54 -30.42 10.63
C ILE A 167 -19.52 -31.84 11.24
N PHE A 168 -18.62 -32.09 12.20
CA PHE A 168 -18.42 -33.41 12.80
C PHE A 168 -19.16 -33.61 14.13
N GLU A 169 -19.98 -32.62 14.53
CA GLU A 169 -20.75 -32.60 15.79
C GLU A 169 -19.89 -32.85 17.04
N GLU A 170 -18.65 -32.30 17.02
CA GLU A 170 -17.71 -32.40 18.12
C GLU A 170 -18.01 -31.33 19.18
N LYS A 171 -18.17 -31.77 20.45
CA LYS A 171 -18.43 -30.88 21.58
C LYS A 171 -17.14 -30.31 22.14
N ASP A 172 -17.03 -28.99 22.13
CA ASP A 172 -15.93 -28.25 22.71
C ASP A 172 -16.45 -26.98 23.35
N SER A 173 -16.16 -26.78 24.62
CA SER A 173 -16.63 -25.64 25.42
C SER A 173 -16.19 -24.28 24.84
N SER A 174 -15.09 -24.23 24.07
CA SER A 174 -14.60 -23.03 23.41
C SER A 174 -15.41 -22.64 22.18
N THR A 175 -16.03 -23.62 21.50
CA THR A 175 -16.76 -23.44 20.24
C THR A 175 -18.27 -23.69 20.38
N ASP A 176 -18.74 -24.41 21.42
CA ASP A 176 -20.13 -24.82 21.58
C ASP A 176 -21.13 -23.66 21.44
N LYS A 177 -20.79 -22.47 21.96
CA LYS A 177 -21.66 -21.29 21.84
C LYS A 177 -21.89 -20.84 20.39
N TYR A 178 -21.03 -21.21 19.47
CA TYR A 178 -21.13 -20.88 18.05
C TYR A 178 -21.73 -22.01 17.24
N THR A 179 -21.39 -23.26 17.58
CA THR A 179 -21.70 -24.47 16.79
C THR A 179 -23.06 -25.08 17.15
N ARG A 180 -23.64 -24.71 18.31
CA ARG A 180 -24.84 -25.36 18.83
C ARG A 180 -25.95 -24.34 19.18
N LYS A 181 -27.19 -24.75 18.98
CA LYS A 181 -28.39 -23.98 19.33
C LYS A 181 -28.46 -23.73 20.84
N ASN A 182 -29.28 -22.77 21.28
CA ASN A 182 -29.48 -22.39 22.69
C ASN A 182 -28.16 -22.07 23.43
N ASN A 183 -27.32 -21.25 22.81
CA ASN A 183 -26.04 -20.81 23.36
C ASN A 183 -25.15 -21.99 23.83
N GLY A 184 -25.02 -23.01 22.98
CA GLY A 184 -24.13 -24.13 23.21
C GLY A 184 -24.74 -25.34 23.94
N SER A 185 -26.01 -25.28 24.39
CA SER A 185 -26.67 -26.37 25.12
C SER A 185 -27.57 -27.26 24.27
N GLY A 186 -27.94 -26.80 23.04
CA GLY A 186 -28.83 -27.51 22.12
C GLY A 186 -28.10 -28.45 21.15
N ALA A 187 -28.83 -28.85 20.10
CA ALA A 187 -28.26 -29.60 18.97
C ALA A 187 -27.32 -28.71 18.15
N PHE A 188 -26.42 -29.33 17.40
CA PHE A 188 -25.58 -28.62 16.44
C PHE A 188 -26.43 -27.95 15.37
N TYR A 189 -25.87 -26.92 14.72
CA TYR A 189 -26.48 -26.33 13.54
C TYR A 189 -26.36 -27.29 12.35
N ASP A 190 -27.42 -27.39 11.57
CA ASP A 190 -27.47 -28.24 10.39
C ASP A 190 -26.62 -27.65 9.24
N ASP A 191 -26.42 -26.33 9.25
CA ASP A 191 -25.56 -25.60 8.31
C ASP A 191 -24.39 -24.95 9.08
N PHE A 192 -23.16 -25.38 8.76
CA PHE A 192 -21.95 -24.81 9.35
C PHE A 192 -21.79 -23.31 9.07
N ASN A 193 -22.43 -22.78 8.02
CA ASN A 193 -22.44 -21.33 7.78
C ASN A 193 -23.13 -20.56 8.88
N ASP A 194 -24.11 -21.18 9.58
CA ASP A 194 -24.73 -20.56 10.74
C ASP A 194 -23.76 -20.47 11.90
N ALA A 195 -22.95 -21.50 12.12
CA ALA A 195 -21.90 -21.48 13.14
C ALA A 195 -20.83 -20.40 12.87
N LEU A 196 -20.36 -20.29 11.62
CA LEU A 196 -19.41 -19.25 11.23
C LEU A 196 -20.04 -17.86 11.35
N ARG A 197 -21.31 -17.71 10.96
CA ARG A 197 -22.03 -16.45 11.11
C ARG A 197 -22.15 -16.03 12.60
N ASN A 198 -22.40 -16.98 13.49
CA ASN A 198 -22.44 -16.74 14.92
C ASN A 198 -21.07 -16.30 15.45
N LEU A 199 -19.98 -16.96 15.01
CA LEU A 199 -18.63 -16.56 15.37
C LEU A 199 -18.32 -15.12 14.93
N PHE A 200 -18.57 -14.78 13.66
CA PHE A 200 -18.29 -13.45 13.13
C PHE A 200 -19.24 -12.35 13.66
N SER A 201 -20.38 -12.73 14.22
CA SER A 201 -21.31 -11.83 14.91
C SER A 201 -20.98 -11.65 16.40
N ASP A 202 -20.10 -12.47 16.97
CA ASP A 202 -19.63 -12.29 18.35
C ASP A 202 -18.76 -11.03 18.45
N VAL A 203 -19.13 -10.14 19.39
CA VAL A 203 -18.47 -8.83 19.53
C VAL A 203 -16.98 -8.98 19.80
N SER A 204 -16.59 -9.94 20.63
CA SER A 204 -15.18 -10.13 20.98
C SER A 204 -14.37 -10.62 19.79
N PHE A 205 -14.91 -11.52 18.99
CA PHE A 205 -14.28 -12.01 17.78
C PHE A 205 -14.22 -10.93 16.69
N SER A 206 -15.30 -10.20 16.47
CA SER A 206 -15.36 -9.09 15.53
C SER A 206 -14.29 -8.02 15.81
N LEU A 207 -14.10 -7.65 17.09
CA LEU A 207 -13.04 -6.71 17.49
C LEU A 207 -11.63 -7.22 17.16
N ARG A 208 -11.39 -8.53 17.26
CA ARG A 208 -10.11 -9.15 16.87
C ARG A 208 -9.89 -9.08 15.36
N ILE A 209 -10.91 -9.35 14.57
CA ILE A 209 -10.88 -9.20 13.12
C ILE A 209 -10.59 -7.75 12.71
N ASP A 210 -11.23 -6.78 13.36
CA ASP A 210 -10.99 -5.36 13.10
C ASP A 210 -9.57 -4.93 13.53
N ALA A 211 -9.02 -5.51 14.59
CA ALA A 211 -7.63 -5.29 14.99
C ALA A 211 -6.64 -5.83 13.93
N ILE A 212 -6.93 -7.00 13.31
CA ILE A 212 -6.13 -7.54 12.21
C ILE A 212 -6.17 -6.59 11.00
N LYS A 213 -7.34 -6.09 10.61
CA LYS A 213 -7.47 -5.12 9.50
C LYS A 213 -6.69 -3.83 9.77
N ALA A 214 -6.81 -3.28 10.98
CA ALA A 214 -6.05 -2.10 11.39
C ALA A 214 -4.54 -2.35 11.38
N ASN A 215 -4.09 -3.55 11.74
CA ASN A 215 -2.71 -3.97 11.65
C ASN A 215 -2.25 -4.06 10.18
N GLN A 216 -3.06 -4.63 9.28
CA GLN A 216 -2.78 -4.65 7.83
C GLN A 216 -2.56 -3.25 7.27
N ASP A 217 -3.45 -2.29 7.60
CA ASP A 217 -3.33 -0.90 7.17
C ASP A 217 -2.05 -0.23 7.70
N LYS A 218 -1.72 -0.49 8.96
CA LYS A 218 -0.48 0.02 9.56
C LYS A 218 0.76 -0.53 8.88
N VAL A 219 0.81 -1.84 8.66
CA VAL A 219 1.91 -2.52 7.96
C VAL A 219 2.06 -1.99 6.53
N ALA A 220 0.96 -1.83 5.80
CA ALA A 220 0.99 -1.30 4.44
C ALA A 220 1.60 0.12 4.37
N LYS A 221 1.31 0.98 5.35
CA LYS A 221 1.92 2.31 5.47
C LYS A 221 3.42 2.23 5.73
N ILE A 222 3.86 1.35 6.64
CA ILE A 222 5.28 1.15 6.93
C ILE A 222 6.00 0.61 5.68
N MET A 223 5.46 -0.41 5.02
CA MET A 223 6.04 -0.98 3.79
C MET A 223 6.14 0.06 2.67
N LYS A 224 5.16 0.96 2.58
CA LYS A 224 5.22 2.09 1.62
C LYS A 224 6.40 3.02 1.91
N SER A 225 6.74 3.27 3.17
CA SER A 225 7.90 4.11 3.54
C SER A 225 9.25 3.43 3.27
N LEU A 226 9.27 2.10 3.13
CA LEU A 226 10.49 1.31 2.89
C LEU A 226 10.85 1.15 1.41
N LYS A 227 10.06 1.66 0.46
CA LYS A 227 10.19 1.39 -0.98
C LYS A 227 11.54 1.77 -1.62
N ASN A 228 12.31 2.68 -1.02
CA ASN A 228 13.58 3.14 -1.57
C ASN A 228 14.72 2.82 -0.60
N PRO A 229 15.14 1.54 -0.52
CA PRO A 229 16.17 1.11 0.41
C PRO A 229 17.54 1.74 0.06
N PRO A 230 18.32 2.16 1.07
CA PRO A 230 19.76 2.34 0.90
C PRO A 230 20.40 1.05 0.36
N ASP A 231 21.48 1.16 -0.41
CA ASP A 231 22.08 0.00 -1.10
C ASP A 231 22.39 -1.18 -0.16
N GLU A 232 22.83 -0.89 1.06
CA GLU A 232 23.17 -1.90 2.08
C GLU A 232 21.93 -2.65 2.65
N TYR A 233 20.71 -2.11 2.50
CA TYR A 233 19.47 -2.71 2.97
C TYR A 233 18.60 -3.28 1.85
N ARG A 234 19.11 -3.35 0.62
CA ARG A 234 18.34 -3.84 -0.52
C ARG A 234 17.87 -5.29 -0.33
N ASP A 235 18.77 -6.17 0.09
CA ASP A 235 18.46 -7.57 0.32
C ASP A 235 17.50 -7.75 1.51
N ALA A 236 17.68 -6.94 2.56
CA ALA A 236 16.75 -6.89 3.70
C ALA A 236 15.34 -6.47 3.28
N TYR A 237 15.22 -5.51 2.36
CA TYR A 237 13.93 -5.07 1.82
C TYR A 237 13.27 -6.15 0.96
N GLU A 238 14.01 -6.87 0.12
CA GLU A 238 13.45 -7.98 -0.66
C GLU A 238 12.95 -9.11 0.26
N ALA A 239 13.73 -9.50 1.27
CA ALA A 239 13.27 -10.47 2.27
C ALA A 239 12.03 -9.97 3.04
N MET A 240 11.95 -8.66 3.33
CA MET A 240 10.79 -8.05 3.98
C MET A 240 9.54 -8.09 3.09
N LYS A 241 9.67 -7.99 1.77
CA LYS A 241 8.55 -8.13 0.84
C LYS A 241 8.00 -9.56 0.86
N ASP A 242 8.86 -10.56 0.80
CA ASP A 242 8.44 -11.97 0.88
C ASP A 242 7.69 -12.25 2.20
N PHE A 243 8.18 -11.68 3.31
CA PHE A 243 7.49 -11.78 4.59
C PHE A 243 6.15 -11.04 4.59
N TYR A 244 6.08 -9.85 3.98
CA TYR A 244 4.86 -9.08 3.85
C TYR A 244 3.79 -9.84 3.04
N ASP A 245 4.17 -10.46 1.94
CA ASP A 245 3.25 -11.22 1.09
C ASP A 245 2.67 -12.43 1.85
N ALA A 246 3.53 -13.19 2.55
CA ALA A 246 3.08 -14.32 3.37
C ALA A 246 2.18 -13.86 4.55
N TYR A 247 2.54 -12.75 5.21
CA TYR A 247 1.71 -12.12 6.23
C TYR A 247 0.32 -11.72 5.71
N GLN A 248 0.24 -11.16 4.49
CA GLN A 248 -1.03 -10.80 3.87
C GLN A 248 -1.90 -12.05 3.62
N GLU A 249 -1.31 -13.15 3.12
CA GLU A 249 -2.02 -14.40 2.91
C GLU A 249 -2.60 -14.95 4.23
N LEU A 250 -1.81 -15.01 5.29
CA LEU A 250 -2.25 -15.51 6.59
C LEU A 250 -3.35 -14.64 7.20
N THR A 251 -3.17 -13.33 7.21
CA THR A 251 -4.17 -12.41 7.78
C THR A 251 -5.46 -12.40 6.96
N GLN A 252 -5.38 -12.60 5.66
CA GLN A 252 -6.56 -12.70 4.79
C GLN A 252 -7.38 -13.96 5.09
N CYS A 253 -6.76 -15.09 5.42
CA CYS A 253 -7.48 -16.29 5.84
C CYS A 253 -8.36 -16.02 7.08
N ALA A 254 -7.89 -15.24 8.03
CA ALA A 254 -8.67 -14.89 9.23
C ALA A 254 -9.78 -13.86 8.94
N VAL A 255 -9.46 -12.83 8.12
CA VAL A 255 -10.40 -11.72 7.84
C VAL A 255 -11.53 -12.14 6.91
N ASN A 256 -11.25 -13.00 5.96
CA ASN A 256 -12.19 -13.43 4.92
C ASN A 256 -12.00 -14.91 4.57
N PRO A 257 -12.38 -15.85 5.44
CA PRO A 257 -12.27 -17.27 5.18
C PRO A 257 -13.13 -17.67 3.98
N THR A 258 -12.56 -18.45 3.06
CA THR A 258 -13.21 -18.88 1.81
C THR A 258 -12.98 -20.36 1.52
N GLY A 259 -13.80 -20.92 0.64
CA GLY A 259 -13.70 -22.32 0.20
C GLY A 259 -14.51 -23.29 1.08
N ASN A 260 -13.98 -24.47 1.30
CA ASN A 260 -14.50 -25.48 2.24
C ASN A 260 -13.46 -25.75 3.33
N LEU A 261 -13.85 -26.49 4.38
CA LEU A 261 -12.97 -26.79 5.51
C LEU A 261 -11.60 -27.32 5.08
N THR A 262 -11.55 -28.25 4.14
CA THR A 262 -10.29 -28.86 3.66
C THR A 262 -9.41 -27.82 2.96
N SER A 263 -9.95 -27.05 2.01
CA SER A 263 -9.20 -26.04 1.28
C SER A 263 -8.78 -24.87 2.19
N PHE A 264 -9.64 -24.45 3.11
CA PHE A 264 -9.30 -23.45 4.12
C PHE A 264 -8.12 -23.91 4.98
N THR A 265 -8.20 -25.13 5.53
CA THR A 265 -7.13 -25.71 6.38
C THR A 265 -5.80 -25.77 5.64
N GLN A 266 -5.81 -26.20 4.38
CA GLN A 266 -4.59 -26.27 3.56
C GLN A 266 -3.99 -24.89 3.31
N THR A 267 -4.82 -23.92 2.90
CA THR A 267 -4.38 -22.53 2.64
C THR A 267 -3.84 -21.90 3.91
N PHE A 268 -4.58 -22.01 5.01
CA PHE A 268 -4.18 -21.47 6.30
C PHE A 268 -2.85 -22.03 6.80
N ASN A 269 -2.68 -23.37 6.81
CA ASN A 269 -1.44 -24.00 7.26
C ASN A 269 -0.24 -23.63 6.36
N SER A 270 -0.48 -23.49 5.05
CA SER A 270 0.57 -23.05 4.11
C SER A 270 0.98 -21.59 4.37
N ALA A 271 0.00 -20.70 4.55
CA ALA A 271 0.25 -19.29 4.82
C ALA A 271 0.95 -19.09 6.17
N ASP A 272 0.56 -19.83 7.22
CA ASP A 272 1.21 -19.81 8.52
C ASP A 272 2.68 -20.24 8.45
N SER A 273 2.93 -21.41 7.81
CA SER A 273 4.29 -21.94 7.61
C SER A 273 5.17 -21.01 6.79
N ASN A 274 4.64 -20.38 5.75
CA ASN A 274 5.35 -19.39 4.93
C ASN A 274 5.65 -18.11 5.74
N THR A 275 4.70 -17.64 6.52
CA THR A 275 4.88 -16.47 7.39
C THR A 275 6.04 -16.68 8.36
N LEU A 276 6.09 -17.82 9.03
CA LEU A 276 7.20 -18.15 9.94
C LEU A 276 8.54 -18.30 9.19
N LYS A 277 8.52 -18.93 8.01
CA LYS A 277 9.73 -19.09 7.16
C LYS A 277 10.32 -17.74 6.78
N TYR A 278 9.52 -16.85 6.24
CA TYR A 278 9.99 -15.55 5.77
C TYR A 278 10.29 -14.58 6.91
N TYR A 279 9.58 -14.66 8.03
CA TYR A 279 9.97 -13.97 9.25
C TYR A 279 11.41 -14.30 9.66
N LYS A 280 11.76 -15.61 9.72
CA LYS A 280 13.12 -16.05 10.05
C LYS A 280 14.16 -15.55 9.04
N ALA A 281 13.82 -15.49 7.76
CA ALA A 281 14.71 -14.96 6.73
C ALA A 281 15.01 -13.47 6.95
N VAL A 282 13.99 -12.67 7.30
CA VAL A 282 14.16 -11.25 7.61
C VAL A 282 15.04 -11.04 8.83
N GLN A 283 14.92 -11.88 9.89
CA GLN A 283 15.72 -11.72 11.11
C GLN A 283 17.22 -11.78 10.84
N MET A 284 17.67 -12.51 9.82
CA MET A 284 19.09 -12.58 9.43
C MET A 284 19.69 -11.22 9.03
N TYR A 285 18.86 -10.23 8.71
CA TYR A 285 19.26 -8.87 8.31
C TYR A 285 19.02 -7.83 9.42
N LEU A 286 18.27 -8.18 10.47
CA LEU A 286 17.85 -7.23 11.51
C LEU A 286 18.62 -7.35 12.84
N ASP A 287 19.40 -8.41 12.98
CA ASP A 287 20.24 -8.70 14.17
C ASP A 287 21.50 -7.82 14.26
#